data_b7636fbbb0b53991e127213887258721
#
_entry.id   b7636fbbb0b53991e127213887258721
#
_cell.length_a   1.000
_cell.length_b   1.000
_cell.length_c   1.000
_cell.angle_alpha   90.00
_cell.angle_beta   90.00
_cell.angle_gamma   90.00
#
_symmetry.space_group_name_H-M   'P 1'
#
loop_
_entity.id
_entity.type
_entity.pdbx_description
1 polymer ?
#
loop_
_entity_poly.entity_id
_entity_poly.type
_entity_poly.pdbx_seq_one_letter_code
_entity_poly.pdbx_strand_id
1 'polypeptide(L)'
;MKKLVFTAVMAVAMGASAEMKFATVDMMMLVRNHPNYDSNKTLLTSTDKDYQKKLELIKGDGEKLQEEYKKLAEQVRNPMLTAKAKEDIEKQLMELQKKLMGIEQRYRSEAMRCRQDLQDLEGRLLKTTTDDLRKRITKFAEEKGYDMIVDQNATPYAKASFDVTPDLLKAMGVDPATAKGKDEGK
;
A
#
# COMPACT_ATOMS: atom_id res chain seq x y z
N MET A 1 -45.27 -66.09 -41.28
CA MET A 1 -45.14 -65.70 -39.87
C MET A 1 -43.73 -65.09 -39.66
N LYS A 2 -43.63 -63.74 -39.82
CA LYS A 2 -42.37 -63.04 -39.65
C LYS A 2 -42.33 -62.39 -38.25
N LYS A 3 -41.47 -62.86 -37.38
CA LYS A 3 -41.23 -62.30 -36.05
C LYS A 3 -40.29 -61.12 -36.18
N LEU A 4 -40.79 -59.89 -35.98
CA LEU A 4 -39.99 -58.68 -35.83
C LEU A 4 -39.47 -58.67 -34.39
N VAL A 5 -38.14 -58.77 -34.25
CA VAL A 5 -37.46 -58.57 -33.00
C VAL A 5 -37.11 -57.08 -32.90
N PHE A 6 -37.79 -56.39 -32.02
CA PHE A 6 -37.55 -54.95 -31.74
C PHE A 6 -36.46 -54.87 -30.66
N THR A 7 -35.20 -54.63 -31.06
CA THR A 7 -34.09 -54.44 -30.13
C THR A 7 -34.10 -52.96 -29.70
N ALA A 8 -34.63 -52.70 -28.50
CA ALA A 8 -34.52 -51.37 -27.89
C ALA A 8 -33.09 -51.14 -27.41
N VAL A 9 -32.36 -50.24 -28.11
CA VAL A 9 -31.09 -49.74 -27.66
C VAL A 9 -31.36 -48.64 -26.63
N MET A 10 -31.21 -49.00 -25.36
CA MET A 10 -31.24 -48.06 -24.24
C MET A 10 -29.90 -47.34 -24.20
N ALA A 11 -29.82 -46.14 -24.81
CA ALA A 11 -28.66 -45.24 -24.64
C ALA A 11 -28.71 -44.68 -23.21
N VAL A 12 -27.91 -45.30 -22.32
CA VAL A 12 -27.60 -44.70 -21.00
C VAL A 12 -26.76 -43.44 -21.23
N ALA A 13 -27.39 -42.30 -21.24
CA ALA A 13 -26.71 -41.04 -21.11
C ALA A 13 -26.10 -40.99 -19.72
N MET A 14 -24.84 -41.43 -19.59
CA MET A 14 -24.02 -41.09 -18.42
C MET A 14 -23.85 -39.58 -18.43
N GLY A 15 -24.64 -38.88 -17.62
CA GLY A 15 -24.43 -37.48 -17.31
C GLY A 15 -23.03 -37.37 -16.67
N ALA A 16 -22.10 -36.87 -17.44
CA ALA A 16 -20.81 -36.43 -16.90
C ALA A 16 -21.14 -35.30 -15.93
N SER A 17 -21.25 -35.63 -14.64
CA SER A 17 -21.15 -34.62 -13.58
C SER A 17 -19.81 -33.96 -13.75
N ALA A 18 -19.77 -32.80 -14.36
CA ALA A 18 -18.53 -32.02 -14.42
C ALA A 18 -18.13 -31.75 -12.97
N GLU A 19 -17.10 -32.44 -12.50
CA GLU A 19 -16.56 -32.27 -11.17
C GLU A 19 -15.96 -30.86 -11.11
N MET A 20 -16.56 -29.98 -10.30
CA MET A 20 -16.09 -28.59 -10.17
C MET A 20 -14.65 -28.58 -9.66
N LYS A 21 -13.78 -27.90 -10.39
CA LYS A 21 -12.34 -27.83 -10.10
C LYS A 21 -12.01 -26.56 -9.33
N PHE A 22 -11.70 -26.73 -8.05
CA PHE A 22 -11.34 -25.65 -7.14
C PHE A 22 -9.84 -25.58 -6.93
N ALA A 23 -9.35 -24.36 -6.68
CA ALA A 23 -7.97 -24.13 -6.25
C ALA A 23 -7.90 -22.98 -5.24
N THR A 24 -6.78 -22.89 -4.55
CA THR A 24 -6.44 -21.78 -3.65
C THR A 24 -5.14 -21.12 -4.09
N VAL A 25 -4.98 -19.85 -3.74
CA VAL A 25 -3.79 -19.06 -4.05
C VAL A 25 -3.44 -18.17 -2.87
N ASP A 26 -2.15 -18.02 -2.58
CA ASP A 26 -1.65 -17.01 -1.63
C ASP A 26 -1.45 -15.68 -2.38
N MET A 27 -2.45 -14.80 -2.29
CA MET A 27 -2.40 -13.49 -2.94
C MET A 27 -1.25 -12.62 -2.42
N MET A 28 -0.90 -12.70 -1.12
CA MET A 28 0.19 -11.93 -0.55
C MET A 28 1.54 -12.38 -1.11
N MET A 29 1.73 -13.68 -1.27
CA MET A 29 2.93 -14.24 -1.89
C MET A 29 3.07 -13.80 -3.36
N LEU A 30 1.97 -13.79 -4.12
CA LEU A 30 1.97 -13.27 -5.49
C LEU A 30 2.29 -11.77 -5.55
N VAL A 31 1.72 -10.95 -4.65
CA VAL A 31 2.03 -9.51 -4.57
C VAL A 31 3.51 -9.27 -4.30
N ARG A 32 4.10 -9.98 -3.34
CA ARG A 32 5.54 -9.83 -2.98
C ARG A 32 6.48 -10.25 -4.09
N ASN A 33 6.04 -11.14 -4.96
CA ASN A 33 6.81 -11.64 -6.09
C ASN A 33 6.39 -11.03 -7.43
N HIS A 34 5.53 -9.99 -7.39
CA HIS A 34 5.16 -9.24 -8.57
C HIS A 34 6.37 -8.47 -9.13
N PRO A 35 6.58 -8.41 -10.46
CA PRO A 35 7.73 -7.73 -11.07
C PRO A 35 7.92 -6.27 -10.61
N ASN A 36 6.82 -5.58 -10.29
CA ASN A 36 6.86 -4.19 -9.84
C ASN A 36 6.98 -4.04 -8.31
N TYR A 37 7.06 -5.12 -7.53
CA TYR A 37 7.05 -5.04 -6.07
C TYR A 37 8.21 -4.19 -5.53
N ASP A 38 9.44 -4.47 -5.96
CA ASP A 38 10.62 -3.76 -5.47
C ASP A 38 10.66 -2.29 -5.94
N SER A 39 10.24 -2.03 -7.18
CA SER A 39 10.13 -0.66 -7.69
C SER A 39 9.05 0.13 -6.96
N ASN A 40 7.90 -0.46 -6.67
CA ASN A 40 6.85 0.15 -5.88
C ASN A 40 7.31 0.47 -4.45
N LYS A 41 8.01 -0.49 -3.81
CA LYS A 41 8.60 -0.30 -2.47
C LYS A 41 9.63 0.84 -2.47
N THR A 42 10.48 0.89 -3.48
CA THR A 42 11.47 1.96 -3.64
C THR A 42 10.80 3.31 -3.82
N LEU A 43 9.76 3.39 -4.65
CA LEU A 43 9.00 4.61 -4.87
C LEU A 43 8.34 5.12 -3.57
N LEU A 44 7.68 4.24 -2.82
CA LEU A 44 7.08 4.61 -1.53
C LEU A 44 8.13 5.13 -0.55
N THR A 45 9.28 4.43 -0.43
CA THR A 45 10.35 4.81 0.50
C THR A 45 11.00 6.14 0.10
N SER A 46 11.22 6.38 -1.19
CA SER A 46 11.79 7.65 -1.66
C SER A 46 10.82 8.82 -1.45
N THR A 47 9.53 8.61 -1.74
CA THR A 47 8.49 9.63 -1.52
C THR A 47 8.36 9.98 -0.04
N ASP A 48 8.38 8.99 0.86
CA ASP A 48 8.35 9.22 2.30
C ASP A 48 9.57 10.04 2.78
N LYS A 49 10.77 9.69 2.31
CA LYS A 49 11.98 10.46 2.62
C LYS A 49 11.90 11.91 2.14
N ASP A 50 11.33 12.16 0.97
CA ASP A 50 11.19 13.52 0.45
C ASP A 50 10.17 14.32 1.26
N TYR A 51 9.10 13.69 1.72
CA TYR A 51 8.14 14.30 2.64
C TYR A 51 8.76 14.60 4.02
N GLN A 52 9.55 13.69 4.56
CA GLN A 52 10.28 13.92 5.81
C GLN A 52 11.21 15.13 5.70
N LYS A 53 12.01 15.22 4.63
CA LYS A 53 12.87 16.39 4.36
C LYS A 53 12.08 17.69 4.28
N LYS A 54 10.94 17.67 3.60
CA LYS A 54 10.06 18.83 3.48
C LYS A 54 9.53 19.30 4.84
N LEU A 55 9.12 18.39 5.70
CA LEU A 55 8.67 18.70 7.06
C LEU A 55 9.81 19.21 7.94
N GLU A 56 11.00 18.64 7.80
CA GLU A 56 12.20 19.09 8.53
C GLU A 56 12.60 20.52 8.16
N LEU A 57 12.48 20.91 6.88
CA LEU A 57 12.72 22.30 6.47
C LEU A 57 11.72 23.27 7.13
N ILE A 58 10.43 22.92 7.18
CA ILE A 58 9.41 23.76 7.83
C ILE A 58 9.70 23.87 9.34
N LYS A 59 10.10 22.76 9.97
CA LYS A 59 10.49 22.72 11.38
C LYS A 59 11.71 23.60 11.64
N GLY A 60 12.74 23.51 10.81
CA GLY A 60 13.94 24.33 10.91
C GLY A 60 13.67 25.83 10.77
N ASP A 61 12.72 26.23 9.91
CA ASP A 61 12.27 27.62 9.85
C ASP A 61 11.61 28.07 11.17
N GLY A 62 10.81 27.18 11.78
CA GLY A 62 10.21 27.44 13.09
C GLY A 62 11.26 27.58 14.21
N GLU A 63 12.27 26.72 14.22
CA GLU A 63 13.36 26.75 15.21
C GLU A 63 14.14 28.07 15.14
N LYS A 64 14.44 28.58 13.94
CA LYS A 64 15.11 29.88 13.75
C LYS A 64 14.27 31.03 14.30
N LEU A 65 12.97 31.07 14.00
CA LEU A 65 12.06 32.10 14.52
C LEU A 65 11.92 32.00 16.06
N GLN A 66 11.97 30.80 16.61
CA GLN A 66 11.93 30.60 18.07
C GLN A 66 13.19 31.11 18.75
N GLU A 67 14.37 30.93 18.14
CA GLU A 67 15.62 31.50 18.65
C GLU A 67 15.61 33.01 18.62
N GLU A 68 15.12 33.60 17.52
CA GLU A 68 14.96 35.06 17.39
C GLU A 68 14.02 35.61 18.46
N TYR A 69 12.87 34.94 18.65
CA TYR A 69 11.92 35.29 19.70
C TYR A 69 12.58 35.28 21.08
N LYS A 70 13.33 34.23 21.42
CA LYS A 70 14.05 34.14 22.71
C LYS A 70 15.03 35.27 22.92
N LYS A 71 15.81 35.61 21.90
CA LYS A 71 16.80 36.72 21.95
C LYS A 71 16.08 38.05 22.22
N LEU A 72 15.01 38.35 21.51
CA LEU A 72 14.25 39.58 21.72
C LEU A 72 13.55 39.61 23.09
N ALA A 73 13.02 38.47 23.53
CA ALA A 73 12.41 38.35 24.86
C ALA A 73 13.40 38.54 26.01
N GLU A 74 14.70 38.21 25.81
CA GLU A 74 15.76 38.51 26.76
C GLU A 74 16.13 40.01 26.69
N GLN A 75 16.22 40.59 25.50
CA GLN A 75 16.52 42.00 25.34
C GLN A 75 15.51 42.93 26.00
N VAL A 76 14.21 42.65 25.91
CA VAL A 76 13.15 43.50 26.50
C VAL A 76 13.25 43.58 28.03
N ARG A 77 13.92 42.61 28.69
CA ARG A 77 14.16 42.59 30.14
C ARG A 77 15.24 43.54 30.60
N ASN A 78 16.03 44.13 29.68
CA ASN A 78 17.11 45.03 30.04
C ASN A 78 16.51 46.34 30.66
N PRO A 79 16.87 46.68 31.90
CA PRO A 79 16.32 47.85 32.57
C PRO A 79 16.83 49.19 31.97
N MET A 80 17.90 49.14 31.17
CA MET A 80 18.47 50.34 30.53
C MET A 80 17.77 50.77 29.24
N LEU A 81 16.75 50.01 28.78
CA LEU A 81 16.01 50.35 27.57
C LEU A 81 15.06 51.50 27.81
N THR A 82 14.99 52.41 26.81
CA THR A 82 13.98 53.46 26.78
C THR A 82 12.57 52.87 26.55
N ALA A 83 11.54 53.58 27.01
CA ALA A 83 10.13 53.12 26.82
C ALA A 83 9.81 52.86 25.35
N LYS A 84 10.30 53.70 24.44
CA LYS A 84 10.09 53.52 22.98
C LYS A 84 10.78 52.24 22.46
N ALA A 85 12.03 51.99 22.90
CA ALA A 85 12.73 50.78 22.46
C ALA A 85 12.05 49.49 22.99
N LYS A 86 11.46 49.51 24.19
CA LYS A 86 10.67 48.41 24.70
C LYS A 86 9.43 48.14 23.87
N GLU A 87 8.68 49.23 23.53
CA GLU A 87 7.47 49.14 22.68
C GLU A 87 7.79 48.55 21.29
N ASP A 88 8.92 48.95 20.70
CA ASP A 88 9.32 48.45 19.38
C ASP A 88 9.71 46.94 19.46
N ILE A 89 10.38 46.51 20.52
CA ILE A 89 10.69 45.07 20.74
C ILE A 89 9.41 44.26 20.99
N GLU A 90 8.48 44.79 21.78
CA GLU A 90 7.19 44.10 22.04
C GLU A 90 6.38 43.92 20.75
N LYS A 91 6.38 44.90 19.84
CA LYS A 91 5.77 44.74 18.51
C LYS A 91 6.42 43.66 17.69
N GLN A 92 7.76 43.59 17.69
CA GLN A 92 8.51 42.53 17.00
C GLN A 92 8.21 41.14 17.59
N LEU A 93 8.12 41.03 18.91
CA LEU A 93 7.74 39.78 19.59
C LEU A 93 6.33 39.30 19.18
N MET A 94 5.36 40.22 19.09
CA MET A 94 4.01 39.89 18.61
C MET A 94 4.01 39.42 17.14
N GLU A 95 4.81 40.07 16.29
CA GLU A 95 4.94 39.62 14.88
C GLU A 95 5.60 38.23 14.78
N LEU A 96 6.66 37.99 15.54
CA LEU A 96 7.32 36.67 15.58
C LEU A 96 6.38 35.59 16.11
N GLN A 97 5.60 35.88 17.15
CA GLN A 97 4.61 34.95 17.68
C GLN A 97 3.56 34.60 16.61
N LYS A 98 3.09 35.59 15.83
CA LYS A 98 2.17 35.35 14.71
C LYS A 98 2.81 34.50 13.62
N LYS A 99 4.08 34.74 13.28
CA LYS A 99 4.85 33.92 12.33
C LYS A 99 5.00 32.49 12.82
N LEU A 100 5.35 32.28 14.11
CA LEU A 100 5.48 30.95 14.71
C LEU A 100 4.17 30.16 14.65
N MET A 101 3.04 30.78 14.97
CA MET A 101 1.72 30.15 14.83
C MET A 101 1.44 29.77 13.36
N GLY A 102 1.82 30.63 12.40
CA GLY A 102 1.69 30.34 10.98
C GLY A 102 2.55 29.14 10.52
N ILE A 103 3.79 29.05 11.02
CA ILE A 103 4.67 27.90 10.73
C ILE A 103 4.11 26.61 11.35
N GLU A 104 3.61 26.66 12.58
CA GLU A 104 2.98 25.49 13.22
C GLU A 104 1.76 25.00 12.43
N GLN A 105 0.90 25.91 12.02
CA GLN A 105 -0.26 25.56 11.20
C GLN A 105 0.16 24.97 9.84
N ARG A 106 1.18 25.57 9.19
CA ARG A 106 1.75 25.07 7.93
C ARG A 106 2.32 23.66 8.12
N TYR A 107 3.08 23.42 9.20
CA TYR A 107 3.64 22.10 9.50
C TYR A 107 2.54 21.04 9.66
N ARG A 108 1.51 21.35 10.47
CA ARG A 108 0.39 20.42 10.70
C ARG A 108 -0.36 20.10 9.39
N SER A 109 -0.70 21.11 8.61
CA SER A 109 -1.42 20.92 7.35
C SER A 109 -0.60 20.13 6.34
N GLU A 110 0.70 20.41 6.23
CA GLU A 110 1.60 19.71 5.32
C GLU A 110 1.83 18.25 5.76
N ALA A 111 1.97 17.99 7.09
CA ALA A 111 2.12 16.64 7.62
C ALA A 111 0.87 15.78 7.34
N MET A 112 -0.32 16.35 7.48
CA MET A 112 -1.56 15.66 7.12
C MET A 112 -1.62 15.35 5.63
N ARG A 113 -1.27 16.32 4.79
CA ARG A 113 -1.25 16.16 3.33
C ARG A 113 -0.26 15.07 2.90
N CYS A 114 0.99 15.12 3.40
CA CYS A 114 1.99 14.12 3.08
C CYS A 114 1.54 12.70 3.46
N ARG A 115 0.90 12.55 4.62
CA ARG A 115 0.33 11.26 5.04
C ARG A 115 -0.75 10.78 4.09
N GLN A 116 -1.68 11.65 3.70
CA GLN A 116 -2.75 11.33 2.77
C GLN A 116 -2.18 10.92 1.41
N ASP A 117 -1.24 11.70 0.87
CA ASP A 117 -0.63 11.44 -0.42
C ASP A 117 0.12 10.10 -0.43
N LEU A 118 0.79 9.72 0.68
CA LEU A 118 1.43 8.40 0.82
C LEU A 118 0.42 7.26 0.85
N GLN A 119 -0.67 7.41 1.61
CA GLN A 119 -1.73 6.40 1.65
C GLN A 119 -2.39 6.22 0.29
N ASP A 120 -2.65 7.32 -0.42
CA ASP A 120 -3.23 7.28 -1.76
C ASP A 120 -2.27 6.65 -2.77
N LEU A 121 -0.97 6.93 -2.67
CA LEU A 121 0.05 6.29 -3.49
C LEU A 121 0.10 4.79 -3.24
N GLU A 122 0.17 4.36 -1.98
CA GLU A 122 0.17 2.95 -1.58
C GLU A 122 -1.07 2.22 -2.11
N GLY A 123 -2.25 2.82 -1.90
CA GLY A 123 -3.52 2.28 -2.39
C GLY A 123 -3.55 2.12 -3.91
N ARG A 124 -3.05 3.10 -4.67
CA ARG A 124 -2.96 3.01 -6.14
C ARG A 124 -2.00 1.92 -6.59
N LEU A 125 -0.83 1.82 -5.98
CA LEU A 125 0.17 0.80 -6.32
C LEU A 125 -0.35 -0.60 -6.03
N LEU A 126 -0.96 -0.79 -4.86
CA LEU A 126 -1.58 -2.06 -4.47
C LEU A 126 -2.72 -2.44 -5.42
N LYS A 127 -3.61 -1.49 -5.73
CA LYS A 127 -4.71 -1.70 -6.66
C LYS A 127 -4.20 -2.14 -8.04
N THR A 128 -3.22 -1.43 -8.59
CA THR A 128 -2.64 -1.76 -9.91
C THR A 128 -2.03 -3.16 -9.90
N THR A 129 -1.27 -3.51 -8.86
CA THR A 129 -0.68 -4.84 -8.71
C THR A 129 -1.74 -5.93 -8.60
N THR A 130 -2.78 -5.70 -7.79
CA THR A 130 -3.87 -6.67 -7.59
C THR A 130 -4.70 -6.86 -8.87
N ASP A 131 -4.96 -5.78 -9.61
CA ASP A 131 -5.70 -5.86 -10.87
C ASP A 131 -4.90 -6.64 -11.95
N ASP A 132 -3.57 -6.48 -12.00
CA ASP A 132 -2.71 -7.30 -12.88
C ASP A 132 -2.71 -8.78 -12.46
N LEU A 133 -2.56 -9.05 -11.16
CA LEU A 133 -2.61 -10.41 -10.64
C LEU A 133 -3.96 -11.09 -10.92
N ARG A 134 -5.07 -10.38 -10.77
CA ARG A 134 -6.39 -10.92 -11.13
C ARG A 134 -6.46 -11.35 -12.59
N LYS A 135 -5.94 -10.54 -13.51
CA LYS A 135 -5.91 -10.90 -14.94
C LYS A 135 -5.07 -12.16 -15.17
N ARG A 136 -3.92 -12.28 -14.51
CA ARG A 136 -3.06 -13.47 -14.62
C ARG A 136 -3.73 -14.71 -14.04
N ILE A 137 -4.39 -14.58 -12.88
CA ILE A 137 -5.14 -15.67 -12.24
C ILE A 137 -6.31 -16.11 -13.12
N THR A 138 -7.07 -15.16 -13.69
CA THR A 138 -8.18 -15.48 -14.61
C THR A 138 -7.67 -16.26 -15.82
N LYS A 139 -6.61 -15.78 -16.48
CA LYS A 139 -6.01 -16.47 -17.61
C LYS A 139 -5.53 -17.88 -17.25
N PHE A 140 -4.86 -18.01 -16.11
CA PHE A 140 -4.39 -19.32 -15.59
C PHE A 140 -5.57 -20.26 -15.30
N ALA A 141 -6.64 -19.76 -14.69
CA ALA A 141 -7.83 -20.53 -14.39
C ALA A 141 -8.48 -21.07 -15.66
N GLU A 142 -8.67 -20.22 -16.67
CA GLU A 142 -9.19 -20.60 -17.99
C GLU A 142 -8.32 -21.66 -18.68
N GLU A 143 -7.00 -21.47 -18.73
CA GLU A 143 -6.04 -22.40 -19.36
C GLU A 143 -6.00 -23.77 -18.65
N LYS A 144 -6.19 -23.80 -17.34
CA LYS A 144 -6.12 -25.02 -16.52
C LYS A 144 -7.50 -25.65 -16.21
N GLY A 145 -8.58 -24.99 -16.63
CA GLY A 145 -9.94 -25.44 -16.43
C GLY A 145 -10.35 -25.43 -14.95
N TYR A 146 -9.96 -24.41 -14.18
CA TYR A 146 -10.46 -24.17 -12.84
C TYR A 146 -11.77 -23.39 -12.90
N ASP A 147 -12.78 -23.86 -12.15
CA ASP A 147 -14.06 -23.19 -12.00
C ASP A 147 -13.99 -22.06 -10.96
N MET A 148 -13.10 -22.20 -9.96
CA MET A 148 -12.91 -21.20 -8.91
C MET A 148 -11.50 -21.27 -8.34
N ILE A 149 -10.87 -20.09 -8.15
CA ILE A 149 -9.62 -19.92 -7.39
C ILE A 149 -9.90 -18.92 -6.26
N VAL A 150 -9.63 -19.31 -5.01
CA VAL A 150 -9.92 -18.52 -3.79
C VAL A 150 -8.61 -18.16 -3.09
N ASP A 151 -8.55 -16.97 -2.50
CA ASP A 151 -7.41 -16.59 -1.65
C ASP A 151 -7.36 -17.49 -0.40
N GLN A 152 -6.19 -18.04 -0.12
CA GLN A 152 -5.95 -18.88 1.09
C GLN A 152 -6.31 -18.13 2.36
N ASN A 153 -6.09 -16.82 2.43
CA ASN A 153 -6.41 -16.01 3.61
C ASN A 153 -7.93 -15.82 3.82
N ALA A 154 -8.73 -16.01 2.78
CA ALA A 154 -10.19 -16.00 2.86
C ALA A 154 -10.79 -17.38 3.18
N THR A 155 -9.96 -18.43 3.25
CA THR A 155 -10.40 -19.80 3.41
C THR A 155 -9.91 -20.36 4.74
N PRO A 156 -10.79 -20.76 5.69
CA PRO A 156 -10.38 -21.29 6.99
C PRO A 156 -9.55 -22.59 6.89
N TYR A 157 -9.80 -23.39 5.84
CA TYR A 157 -9.09 -24.62 5.59
C TYR A 157 -9.13 -25.00 4.11
N ALA A 158 -8.00 -25.35 3.56
CA ALA A 158 -7.87 -26.03 2.27
C ALA A 158 -6.76 -27.06 2.34
N LYS A 159 -6.89 -28.18 1.61
CA LYS A 159 -5.80 -29.14 1.46
C LYS A 159 -4.66 -28.50 0.65
N ALA A 160 -3.41 -28.80 0.99
CA ALA A 160 -2.24 -28.31 0.25
C ALA A 160 -2.28 -28.63 -1.26
N SER A 161 -2.97 -29.73 -1.63
CA SER A 161 -3.15 -30.12 -3.03
C SER A 161 -4.00 -29.14 -3.87
N PHE A 162 -4.74 -28.22 -3.23
CA PHE A 162 -5.47 -27.16 -3.91
C PHE A 162 -4.65 -25.89 -4.16
N ASP A 163 -3.47 -25.78 -3.54
CA ASP A 163 -2.61 -24.61 -3.67
C ASP A 163 -1.93 -24.57 -5.04
N VAL A 164 -2.32 -23.59 -5.86
CA VAL A 164 -1.75 -23.34 -7.18
C VAL A 164 -0.77 -22.14 -7.18
N THR A 165 -0.43 -21.59 -6.01
CA THR A 165 0.53 -20.48 -5.89
C THR A 165 1.86 -20.78 -6.57
N PRO A 166 2.48 -21.99 -6.39
CA PRO A 166 3.73 -22.30 -7.07
C PRO A 166 3.62 -22.28 -8.60
N ASP A 167 2.50 -22.72 -9.15
CA ASP A 167 2.31 -22.77 -10.60
C ASP A 167 2.04 -21.36 -11.15
N LEU A 168 1.32 -20.50 -10.43
CA LEU A 168 1.15 -19.11 -10.78
C LEU A 168 2.47 -18.32 -10.70
N LEU A 169 3.31 -18.57 -9.69
CA LEU A 169 4.66 -17.99 -9.61
C LEU A 169 5.49 -18.36 -10.83
N LYS A 170 5.51 -19.64 -11.24
CA LYS A 170 6.18 -20.08 -12.46
C LYS A 170 5.63 -19.37 -13.69
N ALA A 171 4.31 -19.24 -13.81
CA ALA A 171 3.67 -18.50 -14.91
C ALA A 171 4.05 -17.01 -14.93
N MET A 172 4.41 -16.44 -13.76
CA MET A 172 4.96 -15.08 -13.63
C MET A 172 6.47 -14.99 -13.88
N GLY A 173 7.14 -16.13 -14.12
CA GLY A 173 8.60 -16.20 -14.32
C GLY A 173 9.40 -16.22 -13.02
N VAL A 174 8.75 -16.54 -11.89
CA VAL A 174 9.37 -16.61 -10.56
C VAL A 174 9.56 -18.07 -10.17
N ASP A 175 10.77 -18.45 -9.74
CA ASP A 175 11.01 -19.77 -9.17
C ASP A 175 10.37 -19.86 -7.79
N PRO A 176 9.43 -20.79 -7.56
CA PRO A 176 8.78 -20.95 -6.25
C PRO A 176 9.74 -21.27 -5.10
N ALA A 177 10.90 -21.87 -5.40
CA ALA A 177 11.91 -22.19 -4.38
C ALA A 177 12.66 -20.95 -3.86
N THR A 178 12.73 -19.90 -4.67
CA THR A 178 13.38 -18.62 -4.32
C THR A 178 12.37 -17.49 -4.09
N ALA A 179 11.08 -17.79 -4.19
CA ALA A 179 10.02 -16.81 -3.99
C ALA A 179 10.04 -16.23 -2.57
N LYS A 180 9.83 -14.91 -2.46
CA LYS A 180 9.75 -14.20 -1.18
C LYS A 180 8.58 -14.75 -0.36
N GLY A 181 8.86 -15.43 0.76
CA GLY A 181 7.89 -16.08 1.60
C GLY A 181 7.10 -15.13 2.51
N LYS A 182 6.20 -15.70 3.33
CA LYS A 182 5.37 -14.97 4.29
C LYS A 182 6.14 -14.26 5.41
N ASP A 183 7.37 -14.68 5.69
CA ASP A 183 8.10 -14.33 6.93
C ASP A 183 9.01 -13.09 6.84
N GLU A 184 9.09 -12.41 5.71
CA GLU A 184 9.91 -11.19 5.58
C GLU A 184 9.21 -9.90 6.09
N GLY A 185 8.18 -10.06 6.92
CA GLY A 185 7.35 -8.96 7.43
C GLY A 185 7.26 -8.91 8.97
N LYS A 186 8.38 -9.11 9.69
CA LYS A 186 8.51 -8.77 11.13
C LYS A 186 9.53 -7.68 11.34
#